data_14d135a966f3103242abd84297b5d24a
#
_entry.id   14d135a966f3103242abd84297b5d24a
#
_cell.length_a   1.000
_cell.length_b   1.000
_cell.length_c   1.000
_cell.angle_alpha   90.00
_cell.angle_beta   90.00
_cell.angle_gamma   90.00
#
_symmetry.space_group_name_H-M   'P 1'
#
loop_
_entity.id
_entity.type
_entity.pdbx_description
1 polymer ?
#
loop_
_entity_poly.entity_id
_entity_poly.type
_entity_poly.pdbx_seq_one_letter_code
_entity_poly.pdbx_strand_id
1 'polypeptide(L)'
;IRDRYRILLRQDNADLRLTEKSYRIGLASERRYVLMQKKYSAVASLSQMCDSVNMRADIINEYLAEHNSAVLSESKRISDLASRPEISLAGLLNFVPRGTFDKFSVGLPEEGSAAEKYARKEIIDSVEIGIKYKGYIEREKSIAEKISRLEDLKIPQDFDFSKVSGLTIECRQKLSLYKPTTIAQTSRISGVSPSDISVLLVYFGR
;
A
#
# COMPACT_ATOMS: atom_id res chain seq x y z
N ILE A 1 4.29 2.30 -16.87
CA ILE A 1 3.36 1.76 -15.86
C ILE A 1 4.11 1.41 -14.55
N ARG A 2 5.30 0.77 -14.61
CA ARG A 2 6.08 0.36 -13.43
C ARG A 2 6.45 1.51 -12.48
N ASP A 3 6.81 2.67 -13.00
CA ASP A 3 7.26 3.79 -12.18
C ASP A 3 6.14 4.47 -11.40
N ARG A 4 4.91 4.39 -11.89
CA ARG A 4 3.73 5.05 -11.30
C ARG A 4 3.18 4.33 -10.06
N TYR A 5 3.47 3.03 -9.87
CA TYR A 5 2.95 2.22 -8.75
C TYR A 5 4.06 1.59 -7.90
N ARG A 6 5.25 2.16 -7.88
CA ARG A 6 6.42 1.58 -7.20
C ARG A 6 6.16 1.25 -5.73
N ILE A 7 5.49 2.16 -5.03
CA ILE A 7 5.22 2.01 -3.61
C ILE A 7 4.16 0.94 -3.30
N LEU A 8 3.29 0.63 -4.25
CA LEU A 8 2.30 -0.44 -4.14
C LEU A 8 2.81 -1.80 -4.61
N LEU A 9 3.77 -1.81 -5.55
CA LEU A 9 4.32 -3.01 -6.19
C LEU A 9 5.74 -3.30 -5.68
N ARG A 10 5.86 -3.45 -4.36
CA ARG A 10 7.14 -3.74 -3.69
C ARG A 10 7.44 -5.24 -3.70
N GLN A 11 8.71 -5.57 -3.48
CA GLN A 11 9.16 -6.97 -3.34
C GLN A 11 8.61 -7.59 -2.06
N ASP A 12 8.61 -6.85 -0.95
CA ASP A 12 8.16 -7.30 0.37
C ASP A 12 6.69 -7.71 0.44
N ASN A 13 5.83 -7.15 -0.45
CA ASN A 13 4.41 -7.46 -0.51
C ASN A 13 4.00 -8.32 -1.73
N ALA A 14 4.97 -8.85 -2.46
CA ALA A 14 4.69 -9.64 -3.66
C ALA A 14 3.93 -10.93 -3.35
N ASP A 15 4.24 -11.57 -2.24
CA ASP A 15 3.57 -12.77 -1.76
C ASP A 15 2.08 -12.50 -1.44
N LEU A 16 1.75 -11.40 -0.76
CA LEU A 16 0.36 -11.01 -0.50
C LEU A 16 -0.45 -10.84 -1.79
N ARG A 17 0.14 -10.18 -2.79
CA ARG A 17 -0.56 -9.87 -4.05
C ARG A 17 -0.72 -11.06 -5.00
N LEU A 18 0.23 -12.00 -4.97
CA LEU A 18 0.35 -13.03 -6.00
C LEU A 18 0.06 -14.44 -5.50
N THR A 19 0.34 -14.77 -4.22
CA THR A 19 0.24 -16.16 -3.75
C THR A 19 -1.20 -16.69 -3.77
N GLU A 20 -2.17 -15.89 -3.34
CA GLU A 20 -3.58 -16.30 -3.38
C GLU A 20 -4.05 -16.57 -4.82
N LYS A 21 -3.72 -15.67 -5.76
CA LYS A 21 -4.05 -15.83 -7.18
C LYS A 21 -3.39 -17.08 -7.76
N SER A 22 -2.09 -17.26 -7.46
CA SER A 22 -1.33 -18.43 -7.91
C SER A 22 -1.87 -19.74 -7.33
N TYR A 23 -2.35 -19.74 -6.08
CA TYR A 23 -2.97 -20.89 -5.46
C TYR A 23 -4.30 -21.26 -6.14
N ARG A 24 -5.17 -20.28 -6.39
CA ARG A 24 -6.46 -20.47 -7.07
C ARG A 24 -6.34 -21.09 -8.47
N ILE A 25 -5.26 -20.82 -9.19
CA ILE A 25 -4.98 -21.36 -10.53
C ILE A 25 -4.02 -22.58 -10.52
N GLY A 26 -3.74 -23.13 -9.33
CA GLY A 26 -2.95 -24.36 -9.18
C GLY A 26 -1.43 -24.21 -9.33
N LEU A 27 -0.89 -22.98 -9.36
CA LEU A 27 0.57 -22.72 -9.49
C LEU A 27 1.30 -22.70 -8.14
N ALA A 28 0.65 -22.25 -7.07
CA ALA A 28 1.24 -22.25 -5.74
C ALA A 28 0.73 -23.45 -4.92
N SER A 29 1.63 -24.06 -4.15
CA SER A 29 1.26 -25.13 -3.23
C SER A 29 0.43 -24.61 -2.05
N GLU A 30 -0.40 -25.47 -1.45
CA GLU A 30 -1.15 -25.18 -0.24
C GLU A 30 -0.23 -24.74 0.91
N ARG A 31 0.93 -25.39 1.08
CA ARG A 31 1.93 -25.00 2.08
C ARG A 31 2.34 -23.54 1.92
N ARG A 32 2.57 -23.08 0.71
CA ARG A 32 2.96 -21.68 0.42
C ARG A 32 1.82 -20.71 0.73
N TYR A 33 0.60 -21.08 0.41
CA TYR A 33 -0.59 -20.30 0.71
C TYR A 33 -0.80 -20.15 2.23
N VAL A 34 -0.71 -21.23 2.99
CA VAL A 34 -0.83 -21.23 4.46
C VAL A 34 0.27 -20.39 5.11
N LEU A 35 1.53 -20.49 4.64
CA LEU A 35 2.63 -19.65 5.15
C LEU A 35 2.37 -18.16 4.91
N MET A 36 1.88 -17.80 3.74
CA MET A 36 1.50 -16.42 3.44
C MET A 36 0.39 -15.94 4.38
N GLN A 37 -0.67 -16.73 4.58
CA GLN A 37 -1.76 -16.37 5.48
C GLN A 37 -1.27 -16.15 6.92
N LYS A 38 -0.42 -17.06 7.45
CA LYS A 38 0.19 -16.90 8.79
C LYS A 38 1.01 -15.62 8.91
N LYS A 39 1.85 -15.33 7.92
CA LYS A 39 2.65 -14.09 7.88
C LYS A 39 1.76 -12.86 7.97
N TYR A 40 0.73 -12.75 7.13
CA TYR A 40 -0.12 -11.56 7.09
C TYR A 40 -1.11 -11.45 8.24
N SER A 41 -1.51 -12.56 8.85
CA SER A 41 -2.20 -12.55 10.14
C SER A 41 -1.31 -11.93 11.23
N ALA A 42 -0.05 -12.34 11.32
CA ALA A 42 0.91 -11.76 12.27
C ALA A 42 1.20 -10.27 11.98
N VAL A 43 1.33 -9.88 10.70
CA VAL A 43 1.49 -8.47 10.29
C VAL A 43 0.29 -7.64 10.75
N ALA A 44 -0.94 -8.12 10.55
CA ALA A 44 -2.15 -7.41 10.95
C ALA A 44 -2.24 -7.26 12.48
N SER A 45 -2.01 -8.34 13.24
CA SER A 45 -2.02 -8.31 14.71
C SER A 45 -0.93 -7.40 15.28
N LEU A 46 0.29 -7.44 14.73
CA LEU A 46 1.38 -6.57 15.16
C LEU A 46 1.08 -5.09 14.83
N SER A 47 0.52 -4.80 13.67
CA SER A 47 0.10 -3.44 13.30
C SER A 47 -0.96 -2.91 14.27
N GLN A 48 -1.97 -3.71 14.59
CA GLN A 48 -3.01 -3.35 15.56
C GLN A 48 -2.42 -3.11 16.97
N MET A 49 -1.47 -3.93 17.39
CA MET A 49 -0.76 -3.73 18.65
C MET A 49 -0.02 -2.40 18.66
N CYS A 50 0.72 -2.07 17.59
CA CYS A 50 1.46 -0.82 17.47
C CYS A 50 0.55 0.43 17.53
N ASP A 51 -0.65 0.33 16.97
CA ASP A 51 -1.64 1.41 16.98
C ASP A 51 -2.38 1.56 18.33
N SER A 52 -2.39 0.50 19.16
CA SER A 52 -3.16 0.45 20.41
C SER A 52 -2.30 0.63 21.65
N VAL A 53 -1.03 0.26 21.61
CA VAL A 53 -0.13 0.26 22.78
C VAL A 53 0.66 1.55 22.84
N ASN A 54 0.60 2.20 24.03
CA ASN A 54 1.40 3.38 24.33
C ASN A 54 2.68 3.00 25.06
N MET A 55 3.79 3.60 24.65
CA MET A 55 5.09 3.51 25.34
C MET A 55 5.24 4.71 26.30
N ARG A 56 5.64 4.43 27.52
CA ARG A 56 5.87 5.44 28.55
C ARG A 56 7.22 6.12 28.32
N ALA A 57 7.27 7.42 28.62
CA ALA A 57 8.46 8.24 28.46
C ALA A 57 9.65 7.73 29.27
N ASP A 58 9.42 7.28 30.51
CA ASP A 58 10.46 6.77 31.42
C ASP A 58 11.15 5.47 30.93
N ILE A 59 10.46 4.71 30.07
CA ILE A 59 11.00 3.45 29.51
C ILE A 59 11.79 3.68 28.22
N ILE A 60 11.35 4.65 27.37
CA ILE A 60 11.85 4.75 26.01
C ILE A 60 12.79 5.93 25.76
N ASN A 61 12.82 6.94 26.65
CA ASN A 61 13.54 8.19 26.40
C ASN A 61 15.06 7.98 26.24
N GLU A 62 15.66 7.04 26.98
CA GLU A 62 17.07 6.72 26.81
C GLU A 62 17.37 6.21 25.39
N TYR A 63 16.56 5.25 24.90
CA TYR A 63 16.65 4.73 23.53
C TYR A 63 16.45 5.83 22.48
N LEU A 64 15.47 6.74 22.69
CA LEU A 64 15.23 7.85 21.78
C LEU A 64 16.41 8.80 21.70
N ALA A 65 17.01 9.13 22.86
CA ALA A 65 18.18 10.00 22.93
C ALA A 65 19.42 9.38 22.23
N GLU A 66 19.67 8.10 22.45
CA GLU A 66 20.74 7.35 21.75
C GLU A 66 20.60 7.38 20.23
N HIS A 67 19.36 7.43 19.71
CA HIS A 67 19.09 7.49 18.28
C HIS A 67 18.83 8.93 17.75
N ASN A 68 19.26 9.96 18.51
CA ASN A 68 19.09 11.37 18.15
C ASN A 68 17.64 11.75 17.83
N SER A 69 16.69 11.10 18.50
CA SER A 69 15.25 11.39 18.35
C SER A 69 14.72 12.18 19.54
N ALA A 70 13.70 13.01 19.29
CA ALA A 70 13.12 13.84 20.34
C ALA A 70 12.53 12.96 21.46
N VAL A 71 12.91 13.25 22.71
CA VAL A 71 12.40 12.59 23.91
C VAL A 71 10.91 12.94 24.14
N LEU A 72 10.22 12.09 24.86
CA LEU A 72 8.80 12.24 25.17
C LEU A 72 8.60 12.93 26.50
N SER A 73 7.61 13.83 26.58
CA SER A 73 7.04 14.34 27.84
C SER A 73 5.87 13.47 28.32
N GLU A 74 5.16 12.83 27.39
CA GLU A 74 4.00 11.98 27.64
C GLU A 74 4.10 10.67 26.89
N SER A 75 3.28 9.67 27.27
CA SER A 75 3.23 8.40 26.56
C SER A 75 2.73 8.56 25.12
N LYS A 76 3.35 7.85 24.17
CA LYS A 76 2.94 7.83 22.75
C LYS A 76 2.79 6.42 22.23
N ARG A 77 1.95 6.26 21.21
CA ARG A 77 1.75 4.97 20.54
C ARG A 77 3.04 4.49 19.90
N ILE A 78 3.21 3.17 19.84
CA ILE A 78 4.34 2.56 19.16
C ILE A 78 4.37 2.99 17.68
N SER A 79 3.22 3.05 17.01
CA SER A 79 3.12 3.48 15.62
C SER A 79 3.58 4.93 15.40
N ASP A 80 3.28 5.84 16.34
CA ASP A 80 3.74 7.24 16.28
C ASP A 80 5.27 7.35 16.42
N LEU A 81 5.87 6.50 17.25
CA LEU A 81 7.32 6.45 17.43
C LEU A 81 8.01 5.78 16.23
N ALA A 82 7.47 4.66 15.75
CA ALA A 82 7.99 3.94 14.57
C ALA A 82 7.87 4.74 13.27
N SER A 83 7.02 5.79 13.21
CA SER A 83 6.93 6.69 12.05
C SER A 83 8.15 7.60 11.90
N ARG A 84 8.96 7.77 12.96
CA ARG A 84 10.17 8.60 12.93
C ARG A 84 11.26 7.90 12.11
N PRO A 85 11.99 8.61 11.22
CA PRO A 85 13.01 8.01 10.36
C PRO A 85 14.12 7.27 11.13
N GLU A 86 14.57 7.83 12.25
CA GLU A 86 15.68 7.36 13.07
C GLU A 86 15.31 6.13 13.93
N ILE A 87 14.03 5.88 14.14
CA ILE A 87 13.55 4.85 15.07
C ILE A 87 13.13 3.60 14.29
N SER A 88 13.67 2.45 14.65
CA SER A 88 13.25 1.17 14.09
C SER A 88 12.15 0.53 14.94
N LEU A 89 11.18 -0.12 14.28
CA LEU A 89 10.16 -0.88 14.99
C LEU A 89 10.77 -2.03 15.79
N ALA A 90 11.76 -2.73 15.23
CA ALA A 90 12.46 -3.80 15.92
C ALA A 90 13.07 -3.33 17.25
N GLY A 91 13.69 -2.14 17.28
CA GLY A 91 14.20 -1.54 18.50
C GLY A 91 13.13 -1.26 19.54
N LEU A 92 12.00 -0.68 19.13
CA LEU A 92 10.88 -0.40 20.03
C LEU A 92 10.28 -1.67 20.64
N LEU A 93 10.19 -2.75 19.87
CA LEU A 93 9.58 -4.01 20.34
C LEU A 93 10.38 -4.66 21.48
N ASN A 94 11.67 -4.35 21.67
CA ASN A 94 12.46 -4.82 22.80
C ASN A 94 11.95 -4.31 24.15
N PHE A 95 11.26 -3.16 24.16
CA PHE A 95 10.70 -2.55 25.36
C PHE A 95 9.24 -2.97 25.62
N VAL A 96 8.63 -3.78 24.73
CA VAL A 96 7.26 -4.27 24.88
C VAL A 96 7.26 -5.56 25.70
N PRO A 97 6.51 -5.64 26.80
CA PRO A 97 6.39 -6.87 27.59
C PRO A 97 5.81 -8.03 26.76
N ARG A 98 6.35 -9.25 26.94
CA ARG A 98 5.90 -10.44 26.20
C ARG A 98 4.40 -10.68 26.26
N GLY A 99 3.78 -10.53 27.42
CA GLY A 99 2.32 -10.68 27.59
C GLY A 99 1.47 -9.71 26.74
N THR A 100 2.06 -8.63 26.23
CA THR A 100 1.39 -7.73 25.30
C THR A 100 1.22 -8.40 23.93
N PHE A 101 2.24 -9.12 23.44
CA PHE A 101 2.15 -9.89 22.19
C PHE A 101 1.07 -10.98 22.27
N ASP A 102 0.96 -11.66 23.42
CA ASP A 102 -0.06 -12.70 23.66
C ASP A 102 -1.47 -12.08 23.64
N LYS A 103 -1.65 -10.93 24.31
CA LYS A 103 -2.93 -10.20 24.32
C LYS A 103 -3.44 -9.83 22.93
N PHE A 104 -2.55 -9.51 22.00
CA PHE A 104 -2.89 -9.16 20.62
C PHE A 104 -2.80 -10.36 19.68
N SER A 105 -2.52 -11.57 20.19
CA SER A 105 -2.32 -12.78 19.38
C SER A 105 -1.30 -12.58 18.26
N VAL A 106 -0.22 -11.85 18.56
CA VAL A 106 0.84 -11.58 17.58
C VAL A 106 1.70 -12.84 17.43
N GLY A 107 1.43 -13.60 16.39
CA GLY A 107 2.16 -14.85 16.08
C GLY A 107 3.53 -14.57 15.45
N LEU A 108 4.44 -13.90 16.18
CA LEU A 108 5.82 -13.76 15.74
C LEU A 108 6.55 -15.10 15.90
N PRO A 109 7.30 -15.56 14.87
CA PRO A 109 8.18 -16.69 15.00
C PRO A 109 9.19 -16.48 16.15
N GLU A 110 9.54 -17.55 16.85
CA GLU A 110 10.61 -17.53 17.85
C GLU A 110 11.99 -17.29 17.19
N GLU A 111 12.94 -16.83 17.97
CA GLU A 111 14.32 -16.56 17.47
C GLU A 111 15.20 -17.82 17.52
N GLY A 112 14.68 -18.97 17.08
CA GLY A 112 15.37 -20.24 17.08
C GLY A 112 16.28 -20.39 15.86
N SER A 113 15.73 -20.93 14.78
CA SER A 113 16.47 -21.17 13.54
C SER A 113 16.68 -19.91 12.70
N ALA A 114 17.62 -19.96 11.76
CA ALA A 114 17.85 -18.86 10.81
C ALA A 114 16.59 -18.53 9.98
N ALA A 115 15.79 -19.55 9.65
CA ALA A 115 14.52 -19.35 8.93
C ALA A 115 13.47 -18.62 9.77
N GLU A 116 13.37 -18.92 11.07
CA GLU A 116 12.45 -18.23 11.99
C GLU A 116 12.86 -16.77 12.22
N LYS A 117 14.17 -16.51 12.41
CA LYS A 117 14.70 -15.15 12.51
C LYS A 117 14.38 -14.33 11.24
N TYR A 118 14.55 -14.95 10.06
CA TYR A 118 14.22 -14.29 8.80
C TYR A 118 12.72 -14.01 8.69
N ALA A 119 11.85 -14.98 9.00
CA ALA A 119 10.40 -14.80 8.96
C ALA A 119 9.92 -13.73 9.95
N ARG A 120 10.48 -13.71 11.17
CA ARG A 120 10.21 -12.66 12.17
C ARG A 120 10.60 -11.28 11.66
N LYS A 121 11.79 -11.16 11.07
CA LYS A 121 12.27 -9.91 10.49
C LYS A 121 11.35 -9.43 9.36
N GLU A 122 10.95 -10.30 8.45
CA GLU A 122 10.02 -9.93 7.36
C GLU A 122 8.69 -9.38 7.87
N ILE A 123 8.13 -9.93 8.97
CA ILE A 123 6.89 -9.45 9.58
C ILE A 123 7.11 -8.04 10.14
N ILE A 124 8.18 -7.84 10.92
CA ILE A 124 8.49 -6.54 11.54
C ILE A 124 8.76 -5.49 10.48
N ASP A 125 9.57 -5.79 9.47
CA ASP A 125 9.89 -4.89 8.35
C ASP A 125 8.61 -4.50 7.58
N SER A 126 7.70 -5.46 7.35
CA SER A 126 6.43 -5.20 6.66
C SER A 126 5.54 -4.21 7.42
N VAL A 127 5.49 -4.33 8.76
CA VAL A 127 4.74 -3.38 9.61
C VAL A 127 5.43 -2.02 9.66
N GLU A 128 6.75 -1.98 9.82
CA GLU A 128 7.52 -0.74 9.84
C GLU A 128 7.36 0.05 8.53
N ILE A 129 7.46 -0.62 7.39
CA ILE A 129 7.22 -0.02 6.08
C ILE A 129 5.77 0.51 5.99
N GLY A 130 4.80 -0.29 6.47
CA GLY A 130 3.40 0.12 6.52
C GLY A 130 3.19 1.41 7.31
N ILE A 131 3.85 1.55 8.45
CA ILE A 131 3.79 2.74 9.33
C ILE A 131 4.49 3.94 8.68
N LYS A 132 5.76 3.79 8.31
CA LYS A 132 6.59 4.89 7.77
C LYS A 132 6.07 5.44 6.44
N TYR A 133 5.52 4.60 5.60
CA TYR A 133 5.03 4.98 4.27
C TYR A 133 3.51 5.08 4.17
N LYS A 134 2.78 5.06 5.30
CA LYS A 134 1.31 5.08 5.34
C LYS A 134 0.69 6.15 4.43
N GLY A 135 1.09 7.39 4.62
CA GLY A 135 0.53 8.51 3.83
C GLY A 135 0.83 8.42 2.32
N TYR A 136 2.00 7.91 1.95
CA TYR A 136 2.34 7.69 0.54
C TYR A 136 1.55 6.52 -0.05
N ILE A 137 1.40 5.42 0.69
CA ILE A 137 0.62 4.25 0.27
C ILE A 137 -0.85 4.62 0.07
N GLU A 138 -1.44 5.39 0.98
CA GLU A 138 -2.83 5.86 0.91
C GLU A 138 -3.05 6.77 -0.31
N ARG A 139 -2.12 7.69 -0.55
CA ARG A 139 -2.16 8.57 -1.74
C ARG A 139 -2.09 7.78 -3.04
N GLU A 140 -1.14 6.85 -3.15
CA GLU A 140 -1.01 6.02 -4.34
C GLU A 140 -2.20 5.08 -4.55
N LYS A 141 -2.78 4.54 -3.49
CA LYS A 141 -4.03 3.76 -3.56
C LYS A 141 -5.17 4.62 -4.11
N SER A 142 -5.35 5.84 -3.60
CA SER A 142 -6.38 6.76 -4.09
C SER A 142 -6.20 7.08 -5.59
N ILE A 143 -4.95 7.28 -6.04
CA ILE A 143 -4.64 7.50 -7.45
C ILE A 143 -4.97 6.25 -8.28
N ALA A 144 -4.57 5.07 -7.79
CA ALA A 144 -4.84 3.80 -8.46
C ALA A 144 -6.35 3.52 -8.60
N GLU A 145 -7.13 3.79 -7.55
CA GLU A 145 -8.59 3.66 -7.56
C GLU A 145 -9.24 4.63 -8.56
N LYS A 146 -8.78 5.88 -8.62
CA LYS A 146 -9.26 6.84 -9.63
C LYS A 146 -8.99 6.34 -11.05
N ILE A 147 -7.80 5.81 -11.31
CA ILE A 147 -7.46 5.26 -12.62
C ILE A 147 -8.31 4.03 -12.94
N SER A 148 -8.53 3.13 -11.96
CA SER A 148 -9.40 1.96 -12.15
C SER A 148 -10.83 2.37 -12.52
N ARG A 149 -11.38 3.37 -11.84
CA ARG A 149 -12.71 3.91 -12.19
C ARG A 149 -12.77 4.43 -13.64
N LEU A 150 -11.69 5.00 -14.15
CA LEU A 150 -11.60 5.43 -15.55
C LEU A 150 -11.59 4.24 -16.52
N GLU A 151 -11.06 3.09 -16.11
CA GLU A 151 -11.07 1.85 -16.90
C GLU A 151 -12.48 1.25 -17.00
N ASP A 152 -13.31 1.43 -15.98
CA ASP A 152 -14.69 0.96 -15.95
C ASP A 152 -15.64 1.82 -16.79
N LEU A 153 -15.29 3.08 -17.06
CA LEU A 153 -16.09 3.99 -17.88
C LEU A 153 -15.92 3.66 -19.38
N LYS A 154 -16.91 2.95 -19.92
CA LYS A 154 -16.94 2.54 -21.33
C LYS A 154 -17.38 3.68 -22.23
N ILE A 155 -16.76 3.77 -23.39
CA ILE A 155 -17.17 4.65 -24.50
C ILE A 155 -17.86 3.76 -25.53
N PRO A 156 -19.09 4.11 -26.00
CA PRO A 156 -19.76 3.38 -27.07
C PRO A 156 -18.88 3.31 -28.33
N GLN A 157 -18.92 2.17 -29.02
CA GLN A 157 -18.01 1.87 -30.15
C GLN A 157 -18.13 2.86 -31.32
N ASP A 158 -19.35 3.35 -31.57
CA ASP A 158 -19.65 4.31 -32.65
C ASP A 158 -19.92 5.73 -32.12
N PHE A 159 -19.28 6.07 -30.99
CA PHE A 159 -19.50 7.39 -30.41
C PHE A 159 -18.89 8.50 -31.26
N ASP A 160 -19.70 9.51 -31.54
CA ASP A 160 -19.29 10.68 -32.31
C ASP A 160 -18.69 11.75 -31.38
N PHE A 161 -17.38 11.82 -31.34
CA PHE A 161 -16.64 12.78 -30.51
C PHE A 161 -16.81 14.25 -30.95
N SER A 162 -17.36 14.49 -32.14
CA SER A 162 -17.68 15.86 -32.59
C SER A 162 -18.76 16.53 -31.74
N LYS A 163 -19.64 15.71 -31.12
CA LYS A 163 -20.74 16.16 -30.26
C LYS A 163 -20.29 16.66 -28.88
N VAL A 164 -19.05 16.35 -28.48
CA VAL A 164 -18.52 16.77 -27.19
C VAL A 164 -17.92 18.16 -27.31
N SER A 165 -18.65 19.17 -26.81
CA SER A 165 -18.12 20.54 -26.71
C SER A 165 -17.00 20.58 -25.65
N GLY A 166 -15.91 21.31 -25.93
CA GLY A 166 -14.78 21.47 -25.00
C GLY A 166 -13.59 20.56 -25.23
N LEU A 167 -13.68 19.56 -26.13
CA LEU A 167 -12.52 18.82 -26.59
C LEU A 167 -11.66 19.66 -27.55
N THR A 168 -10.34 19.49 -27.43
CA THR A 168 -9.42 20.08 -28.43
C THR A 168 -9.59 19.43 -29.80
N ILE A 169 -9.26 20.16 -30.87
CA ILE A 169 -9.35 19.66 -32.25
C ILE A 169 -8.47 18.40 -32.39
N GLU A 170 -7.27 18.43 -31.87
CA GLU A 170 -6.34 17.30 -31.89
C GLU A 170 -6.92 16.09 -31.17
N CYS A 171 -7.48 16.29 -29.96
CA CYS A 171 -8.13 15.22 -29.22
C CYS A 171 -9.25 14.56 -30.02
N ARG A 172 -10.17 15.33 -30.62
CA ARG A 172 -11.26 14.80 -31.45
C ARG A 172 -10.75 13.97 -32.61
N GLN A 173 -9.74 14.45 -33.33
CA GLN A 173 -9.13 13.72 -34.46
C GLN A 173 -8.52 12.40 -33.99
N LYS A 174 -7.77 12.41 -32.87
CA LYS A 174 -7.16 11.21 -32.29
C LYS A 174 -8.19 10.21 -31.83
N LEU A 175 -9.23 10.66 -31.10
CA LEU A 175 -10.28 9.78 -30.63
C LEU A 175 -11.10 9.14 -31.76
N SER A 176 -11.37 9.90 -32.83
CA SER A 176 -12.05 9.40 -34.01
C SER A 176 -11.22 8.37 -34.78
N LEU A 177 -9.86 8.52 -34.76
CA LEU A 177 -8.94 7.60 -35.40
C LEU A 177 -8.77 6.30 -34.60
N TYR A 178 -8.50 6.42 -33.27
CA TYR A 178 -8.13 5.27 -32.42
C TYR A 178 -9.35 4.56 -31.81
N LYS A 179 -10.52 5.18 -31.80
CA LYS A 179 -11.80 4.64 -31.28
C LYS A 179 -11.63 3.91 -29.93
N PRO A 180 -11.11 4.58 -28.88
CA PRO A 180 -10.91 3.96 -27.59
C PRO A 180 -12.23 3.50 -26.98
N THR A 181 -12.24 2.33 -26.35
CA THR A 181 -13.43 1.74 -25.72
C THR A 181 -13.62 2.14 -24.25
N THR A 182 -12.61 2.78 -23.63
CA THR A 182 -12.67 3.26 -22.24
C THR A 182 -11.96 4.61 -22.10
N ILE A 183 -12.34 5.36 -21.04
CA ILE A 183 -11.69 6.64 -20.72
C ILE A 183 -10.20 6.44 -20.38
N ALA A 184 -9.83 5.32 -19.75
CA ALA A 184 -8.43 5.02 -19.48
C ALA A 184 -7.61 4.77 -20.76
N GLN A 185 -8.19 4.15 -21.78
CA GLN A 185 -7.53 4.04 -23.09
C GLN A 185 -7.32 5.42 -23.71
N THR A 186 -8.33 6.29 -23.62
CA THR A 186 -8.25 7.68 -24.10
C THR A 186 -7.06 8.42 -23.47
N SER A 187 -6.84 8.29 -22.16
CA SER A 187 -5.76 8.98 -21.45
C SER A 187 -4.34 8.53 -21.86
N ARG A 188 -4.23 7.41 -22.58
CA ARG A 188 -2.93 6.86 -23.08
C ARG A 188 -2.61 7.32 -24.49
N ILE A 189 -3.55 7.99 -25.16
CA ILE A 189 -3.36 8.48 -26.54
C ILE A 189 -2.55 9.78 -26.50
N SER A 190 -1.45 9.81 -27.25
CA SER A 190 -0.63 11.04 -27.40
C SER A 190 -1.46 12.13 -28.07
N GLY A 191 -1.44 13.35 -27.51
CA GLY A 191 -2.25 14.48 -27.99
C GLY A 191 -3.59 14.64 -27.26
N VAL A 192 -3.91 13.77 -26.29
CA VAL A 192 -5.05 13.93 -25.39
C VAL A 192 -4.55 14.56 -24.08
N SER A 193 -5.08 15.72 -23.73
CA SER A 193 -4.71 16.48 -22.53
C SER A 193 -5.50 16.03 -21.30
N PRO A 194 -5.02 16.31 -20.07
CA PRO A 194 -5.80 16.10 -18.84
C PRO A 194 -7.14 16.86 -18.84
N SER A 195 -7.19 18.03 -19.51
CA SER A 195 -8.44 18.81 -19.67
C SER A 195 -9.46 18.06 -20.52
N ASP A 196 -9.01 17.46 -21.64
CA ASP A 196 -9.89 16.65 -22.50
C ASP A 196 -10.47 15.46 -21.74
N ILE A 197 -9.65 14.78 -20.92
CA ILE A 197 -10.13 13.70 -20.05
C ILE A 197 -11.18 14.19 -19.07
N SER A 198 -10.99 15.37 -18.46
CA SER A 198 -12.00 15.95 -17.55
C SER A 198 -13.32 16.24 -18.26
N VAL A 199 -13.30 16.73 -19.48
CA VAL A 199 -14.49 16.96 -20.31
C VAL A 199 -15.21 15.64 -20.60
N LEU A 200 -14.48 14.59 -20.99
CA LEU A 200 -15.03 13.28 -21.23
C LEU A 200 -15.62 12.63 -19.97
N LEU A 201 -14.97 12.83 -18.81
CA LEU A 201 -15.50 12.36 -17.53
C LEU A 201 -16.84 13.00 -17.17
N VAL A 202 -16.97 14.30 -17.38
CA VAL A 202 -18.24 15.00 -17.17
C VAL A 202 -19.32 14.49 -18.14
N TYR A 203 -18.93 14.17 -19.37
CA TYR A 203 -19.86 13.72 -20.39
C TYR A 203 -20.34 12.27 -20.17
N PHE A 204 -19.43 11.35 -19.86
CA PHE A 204 -19.73 9.92 -19.68
C PHE A 204 -19.95 9.49 -18.23
N GLY A 205 -19.55 10.29 -17.26
CA GLY A 205 -19.65 9.98 -15.84
C GLY A 205 -21.00 10.36 -15.21
N ARG A 206 -21.97 10.76 -16.01
CA ARG A 206 -23.35 11.09 -15.56
C ARG A 206 -24.25 9.89 -15.59
#